data_9c051006d077d8ee8cfa7ef3d68d392d
#
_entry.id   9c051006d077d8ee8cfa7ef3d68d392d
#
_cell.length_a   1.000
_cell.length_b   1.000
_cell.length_c   1.000
_cell.angle_alpha   90.00
_cell.angle_beta   90.00
_cell.angle_gamma   90.00
#
_symmetry.space_group_name_H-M   'P 1'
#
loop_
_entity.id
_entity.type
_entity.pdbx_description
1 polymer ?
#
loop_
_entity_poly.entity_id
_entity_poly.type
_entity_poly.pdbx_seq_one_letter_code
_entity_poly.pdbx_strand_id
1 'polypeptide(L)'
;MDIDVLRITGLTRRYGQVIANDDISLRVRTGEVVGLLGHNGAGKTTVVSQIVGLLKPEAGDIRVGGTDAVQAPAAARRHVALQPQAQTPIDGLTPRSAIEIAGRLRGLSVRDARAAAIDLAEELDIGPWLDRRALPEGGGLSGGIRRLTGFAMAVAAPTPLLILDEPTNDIDASRRRLLWDAVRRRGDLGSGVLLVTHNVAEAERIVDELVILDRGRLIADGSPARLRGTQDSDLRLELQLPPDGADPSETGPHLPVLRRVRTGRRILLTVAAQDAAAAVSWATAQHADDRVEGFSLAPATLEDAYLALTAQPEPGDEIHRDTPSTHRETTDA
;
A
#
# COMPACT_ATOMS: atom_id res chain seq x y z
N MET A 1 23.84 5.10 8.75
CA MET A 1 22.87 5.43 9.83
C MET A 1 21.52 5.54 9.17
N ASP A 2 20.58 4.68 9.56
CA ASP A 2 19.20 4.75 9.09
C ASP A 2 18.52 5.99 9.70
N ILE A 3 18.37 7.03 8.89
CA ILE A 3 17.73 8.28 9.32
C ILE A 3 16.27 8.26 8.94
N ASP A 4 15.37 8.50 9.89
CA ASP A 4 13.95 8.65 9.59
C ASP A 4 13.73 9.95 8.80
N VAL A 5 13.29 9.83 7.55
CA VAL A 5 12.87 10.98 6.75
C VAL A 5 11.42 11.37 7.03
N LEU A 6 10.62 10.41 7.50
CA LEU A 6 9.27 10.61 8.05
C LEU A 6 9.14 9.83 9.37
N ARG A 7 8.66 10.51 10.41
CA ARG A 7 8.22 9.89 11.67
C ARG A 7 6.88 10.47 12.07
N ILE A 8 5.93 9.61 12.31
CA ILE A 8 4.60 9.91 12.84
C ILE A 8 4.44 9.16 14.14
N THR A 9 3.91 9.82 15.17
CA THR A 9 3.68 9.23 16.48
C THR A 9 2.33 9.67 17.02
N GLY A 10 1.43 8.72 17.29
CA GLY A 10 0.16 8.95 17.95
C GLY A 10 -0.81 9.86 17.18
N LEU A 11 -0.76 9.84 15.83
CA LEU A 11 -1.51 10.76 14.98
C LEU A 11 -3.00 10.51 15.07
N THR A 12 -3.75 11.53 15.49
CA THR A 12 -5.21 11.45 15.64
C THR A 12 -5.90 12.60 14.94
N ARG A 13 -7.00 12.28 14.23
CA ARG A 13 -7.86 13.26 13.55
C ARG A 13 -9.29 12.79 13.49
N ARG A 14 -10.23 13.70 13.80
CA ARG A 14 -11.68 13.49 13.75
C ARG A 14 -12.35 14.49 12.82
N TYR A 15 -13.48 14.07 12.28
CA TYR A 15 -14.43 14.91 11.55
C TYR A 15 -15.81 14.71 12.18
N GLY A 16 -16.16 15.58 13.09
CA GLY A 16 -17.37 15.43 13.93
C GLY A 16 -17.29 14.11 14.73
N GLN A 17 -18.18 13.17 14.47
CA GLN A 17 -18.21 11.86 15.14
C GLN A 17 -17.32 10.81 14.45
N VAL A 18 -16.79 11.09 13.26
CA VAL A 18 -15.98 10.14 12.50
C VAL A 18 -14.51 10.29 12.88
N ILE A 19 -13.90 9.24 13.38
CA ILE A 19 -12.46 9.18 13.65
C ILE A 19 -11.77 8.73 12.35
N ALA A 20 -11.10 9.66 11.68
CA ALA A 20 -10.41 9.39 10.43
C ALA A 20 -9.02 8.80 10.64
N ASN A 21 -8.33 9.19 11.73
CA ASN A 21 -7.08 8.58 12.19
C ASN A 21 -7.14 8.49 13.72
N ASP A 22 -6.74 7.36 14.27
CA ASP A 22 -6.78 7.04 15.69
C ASP A 22 -5.45 6.40 16.11
N ASP A 23 -4.59 7.20 16.74
CA ASP A 23 -3.29 6.77 17.27
C ASP A 23 -2.35 6.14 16.21
N ILE A 24 -2.29 6.73 15.00
CA ILE A 24 -1.43 6.23 13.93
C ILE A 24 0.03 6.55 14.22
N SER A 25 0.87 5.52 14.20
CA SER A 25 2.32 5.65 14.31
C SER A 25 3.00 4.90 13.16
N LEU A 26 3.85 5.58 12.39
CA LEU A 26 4.63 4.97 11.31
C LEU A 26 5.91 5.76 11.06
N ARG A 27 6.86 5.13 10.38
CA ARG A 27 8.11 5.76 9.97
C ARG A 27 8.48 5.36 8.55
N VAL A 28 9.25 6.21 7.88
CA VAL A 28 9.93 5.94 6.62
C VAL A 28 11.38 6.36 6.77
N ARG A 29 12.31 5.48 6.47
CA ARG A 29 13.74 5.75 6.52
C ARG A 29 14.28 6.19 5.17
N THR A 30 15.48 6.74 5.18
CA THR A 30 16.25 7.02 3.96
C THR A 30 16.40 5.73 3.15
N GLY A 31 16.05 5.77 1.87
CA GLY A 31 16.16 4.63 0.95
C GLY A 31 15.04 3.59 1.06
N GLU A 32 14.16 3.70 2.04
CA GLU A 32 13.09 2.74 2.29
C GLU A 32 11.83 3.09 1.48
N VAL A 33 11.17 2.08 0.95
CA VAL A 33 9.84 2.19 0.34
C VAL A 33 8.82 1.56 1.27
N VAL A 34 7.99 2.39 1.90
CA VAL A 34 6.91 1.97 2.81
C VAL A 34 5.57 2.09 2.12
N GLY A 35 4.81 0.99 2.09
CA GLY A 35 3.44 0.98 1.58
C GLY A 35 2.42 1.27 2.68
N LEU A 36 1.55 2.28 2.48
CA LEU A 36 0.38 2.53 3.31
C LEU A 36 -0.85 1.97 2.61
N LEU A 37 -1.29 0.79 3.03
CA LEU A 37 -2.42 0.06 2.48
C LEU A 37 -3.71 0.32 3.26
N GLY A 38 -4.83 0.20 2.60
CA GLY A 38 -6.16 0.25 3.21
C GLY A 38 -7.25 0.46 2.15
N HIS A 39 -8.48 0.08 2.49
CA HIS A 39 -9.62 0.34 1.61
C HIS A 39 -9.94 1.84 1.48
N ASN A 40 -10.85 2.18 0.57
CA ASN A 40 -11.33 3.56 0.44
C ASN A 40 -12.06 3.99 1.72
N GLY A 41 -11.68 5.14 2.28
CA GLY A 41 -12.18 5.60 3.57
C GLY A 41 -11.41 5.11 4.80
N ALA A 42 -10.35 4.29 4.65
CA ALA A 42 -9.53 3.84 5.78
C ALA A 42 -8.74 4.96 6.49
N GLY A 43 -8.67 6.18 5.92
CA GLY A 43 -7.97 7.32 6.52
C GLY A 43 -6.64 7.68 5.86
N LYS A 44 -6.21 6.98 4.80
CA LYS A 44 -4.91 7.18 4.12
C LYS A 44 -4.69 8.63 3.66
N THR A 45 -5.63 9.19 2.91
CA THR A 45 -5.56 10.58 2.40
C THR A 45 -5.54 11.60 3.53
N THR A 46 -6.17 11.28 4.67
CA THR A 46 -6.11 12.11 5.88
C THR A 46 -4.70 12.12 6.46
N VAL A 47 -4.02 10.97 6.53
CA VAL A 47 -2.61 10.89 6.95
C VAL A 47 -1.73 11.72 6.02
N VAL A 48 -1.84 11.54 4.69
CA VAL A 48 -1.07 12.32 3.70
C VAL A 48 -1.30 13.82 3.88
N SER A 49 -2.55 14.25 4.01
CA SER A 49 -2.90 15.66 4.19
C SER A 49 -2.29 16.28 5.44
N GLN A 50 -2.16 15.49 6.51
CA GLN A 50 -1.51 15.93 7.75
C GLN A 50 0.02 16.00 7.59
N ILE A 51 0.66 15.04 6.90
CA ILE A 51 2.10 15.05 6.63
C ILE A 51 2.51 16.32 5.86
N VAL A 52 1.73 16.67 4.83
CA VAL A 52 2.03 17.85 4.00
C VAL A 52 1.50 19.16 4.60
N GLY A 53 0.90 19.12 5.81
CA GLY A 53 0.44 20.30 6.54
C GLY A 53 -0.75 21.00 5.87
N LEU A 54 -1.55 20.30 5.07
CA LEU A 54 -2.86 20.76 4.58
C LEU A 54 -3.95 20.57 5.63
N LEU A 55 -3.74 19.65 6.57
CA LEU A 55 -4.63 19.36 7.67
C LEU A 55 -3.83 19.29 8.96
N LYS A 56 -4.28 20.02 9.99
CA LYS A 56 -3.66 19.97 11.33
C LYS A 56 -4.18 18.75 12.09
N PRO A 57 -3.33 17.91 12.70
CA PRO A 57 -3.77 16.84 13.60
C PRO A 57 -4.38 17.41 14.87
N GLU A 58 -5.23 16.64 15.54
CA GLU A 58 -5.77 16.96 16.87
C GLU A 58 -4.80 16.51 17.98
N ALA A 59 -4.10 15.39 17.74
CA ALA A 59 -3.07 14.88 18.60
C ALA A 59 -1.97 14.19 17.78
N GLY A 60 -0.82 13.97 18.42
CA GLY A 60 0.34 13.32 17.82
C GLY A 60 1.34 14.29 17.19
N ASP A 61 2.48 13.73 16.80
CA ASP A 61 3.60 14.44 16.21
C ASP A 61 3.93 13.93 14.82
N ILE A 62 4.33 14.86 13.94
CA ILE A 62 4.82 14.55 12.59
C ILE A 62 6.15 15.24 12.37
N ARG A 63 7.21 14.47 12.08
CA ARG A 63 8.52 15.00 11.70
C ARG A 63 8.88 14.55 10.29
N VAL A 64 9.28 15.53 9.48
CA VAL A 64 9.74 15.32 8.10
C VAL A 64 11.12 15.91 7.93
N GLY A 65 12.11 15.09 7.58
CA GLY A 65 13.51 15.55 7.52
C GLY A 65 13.99 16.21 8.80
N GLY A 66 13.54 15.72 9.97
CA GLY A 66 13.81 16.31 11.28
C GLY A 66 12.98 17.55 11.64
N THR A 67 12.24 18.13 10.68
CA THR A 67 11.39 19.32 10.89
C THR A 67 10.02 18.92 11.43
N ASP A 68 9.53 19.62 12.44
CA ASP A 68 8.17 19.46 12.97
C ASP A 68 7.15 20.00 11.95
N ALA A 69 6.37 19.10 11.35
CA ALA A 69 5.40 19.45 10.31
C ALA A 69 4.15 20.14 10.85
N VAL A 70 3.87 20.03 12.16
CA VAL A 70 2.71 20.66 12.80
C VAL A 70 3.05 22.12 13.15
N GLN A 71 4.25 22.37 13.67
CA GLN A 71 4.68 23.71 14.09
C GLN A 71 5.25 24.53 12.92
N ALA A 72 5.93 23.89 11.98
CA ALA A 72 6.58 24.53 10.84
C ALA A 72 6.22 23.88 9.51
N PRO A 73 4.93 23.83 9.11
CA PRO A 73 4.48 23.09 7.94
C PRO A 73 5.10 23.58 6.63
N ALA A 74 5.38 24.87 6.49
CA ALA A 74 6.04 25.42 5.31
C ALA A 74 7.50 24.95 5.18
N ALA A 75 8.21 24.81 6.29
CA ALA A 75 9.58 24.27 6.30
C ALA A 75 9.57 22.76 6.02
N ALA A 76 8.67 22.00 6.65
CA ALA A 76 8.52 20.57 6.43
C ALA A 76 8.21 20.23 4.96
N ARG A 77 7.33 21.00 4.29
CA ARG A 77 7.01 20.82 2.86
C ARG A 77 8.20 20.91 1.92
N ARG A 78 9.29 21.60 2.30
CA ARG A 78 10.50 21.64 1.48
C ARG A 78 11.20 20.29 1.38
N HIS A 79 10.94 19.39 2.34
CA HIS A 79 11.48 18.03 2.38
C HIS A 79 10.57 16.99 1.75
N VAL A 80 9.38 17.40 1.22
CA VAL A 80 8.37 16.49 0.66
C VAL A 80 8.17 16.75 -0.83
N ALA A 81 8.15 15.69 -1.62
CA ALA A 81 7.53 15.66 -2.92
C ALA A 81 6.24 14.84 -2.85
N LEU A 82 5.15 15.34 -3.42
CA LEU A 82 3.86 14.67 -3.42
C LEU A 82 3.36 14.51 -4.85
N GLN A 83 3.02 13.29 -5.23
CA GLN A 83 2.10 13.01 -6.33
C GLN A 83 0.73 12.70 -5.73
N PRO A 84 -0.27 13.59 -5.86
CA PRO A 84 -1.58 13.37 -5.27
C PRO A 84 -2.40 12.35 -6.07
N GLN A 85 -3.44 11.79 -5.44
CA GLN A 85 -4.41 10.92 -6.11
C GLN A 85 -5.14 11.62 -7.27
N ALA A 86 -5.49 12.89 -7.10
CA ALA A 86 -6.06 13.70 -8.18
C ALA A 86 -5.06 13.88 -9.31
N GLN A 87 -5.56 13.97 -10.54
CA GLN A 87 -4.71 14.28 -11.68
C GLN A 87 -4.03 15.63 -11.50
N THR A 88 -2.74 15.70 -11.81
CA THR A 88 -1.97 16.93 -11.73
C THR A 88 -2.52 17.95 -12.75
N PRO A 89 -2.85 19.19 -12.34
CA PRO A 89 -3.39 20.21 -13.21
C PRO A 89 -2.27 20.78 -14.10
N ILE A 90 -2.15 20.23 -15.30
CA ILE A 90 -1.14 20.67 -16.30
C ILE A 90 -1.80 21.23 -17.58
N ASP A 91 -3.07 21.56 -17.52
CA ASP A 91 -3.80 22.12 -18.67
C ASP A 91 -3.10 23.38 -19.22
N GLY A 92 -2.95 23.40 -20.52
CA GLY A 92 -2.20 24.46 -21.21
C GLY A 92 -0.68 24.28 -21.26
N LEU A 93 -0.12 23.35 -20.49
CA LEU A 93 1.30 23.03 -20.48
C LEU A 93 1.60 21.79 -21.34
N THR A 94 2.86 21.65 -21.71
CA THR A 94 3.42 20.37 -22.19
C THR A 94 4.04 19.62 -21.02
N PRO A 95 4.17 18.28 -21.06
CA PRO A 95 4.93 17.52 -20.06
C PRO A 95 6.32 18.11 -19.80
N ARG A 96 7.06 18.49 -20.85
CA ARG A 96 8.35 19.18 -20.73
C ARG A 96 8.26 20.40 -19.83
N SER A 97 7.37 21.34 -20.20
CA SER A 97 7.24 22.59 -19.45
C SER A 97 6.81 22.35 -18.00
N ALA A 98 5.93 21.39 -17.76
CA ALA A 98 5.46 21.06 -16.42
C ALA A 98 6.59 20.51 -15.54
N ILE A 99 7.40 19.57 -16.06
CA ILE A 99 8.54 18.98 -15.36
C ILE A 99 9.64 20.04 -15.12
N GLU A 100 9.97 20.86 -16.14
CA GLU A 100 10.94 21.95 -16.00
C GLU A 100 10.53 22.96 -14.93
N ILE A 101 9.26 23.38 -14.92
CA ILE A 101 8.71 24.29 -13.89
C ILE A 101 8.83 23.66 -12.51
N ALA A 102 8.45 22.38 -12.35
CA ALA A 102 8.52 21.69 -11.07
C ALA A 102 9.98 21.60 -10.56
N GLY A 103 10.93 21.24 -11.41
CA GLY A 103 12.35 21.19 -11.08
C GLY A 103 12.89 22.55 -10.66
N ARG A 104 12.54 23.62 -11.38
CA ARG A 104 12.95 24.98 -11.06
C ARG A 104 12.37 25.50 -9.74
N LEU A 105 11.11 25.21 -9.45
CA LEU A 105 10.47 25.52 -8.16
C LEU A 105 11.17 24.84 -6.98
N ARG A 106 11.88 23.74 -7.24
CA ARG A 106 12.68 23.01 -6.26
C ARG A 106 14.16 23.36 -6.31
N GLY A 107 14.56 24.41 -7.04
CA GLY A 107 15.89 24.99 -7.02
C GLY A 107 16.84 24.50 -8.11
N LEU A 108 16.39 23.71 -9.09
CA LEU A 108 17.21 23.35 -10.23
C LEU A 108 17.52 24.58 -11.11
N SER A 109 18.70 24.61 -11.71
CA SER A 109 19.00 25.54 -12.78
C SER A 109 18.13 25.27 -14.02
N VAL A 110 18.02 26.22 -14.95
CA VAL A 110 17.30 26.03 -16.22
C VAL A 110 17.86 24.85 -17.00
N ARG A 111 19.19 24.71 -17.01
CA ARG A 111 19.89 23.61 -17.70
C ARG A 111 19.54 22.26 -17.06
N ASP A 112 19.62 22.16 -15.74
CA ASP A 112 19.39 20.91 -15.01
C ASP A 112 17.92 20.50 -15.07
N ALA A 113 16.98 21.46 -15.00
CA ALA A 113 15.56 21.20 -15.14
C ALA A 113 15.20 20.66 -16.54
N ARG A 114 15.85 21.17 -17.61
CA ARG A 114 15.69 20.65 -18.98
C ARG A 114 16.25 19.24 -19.12
N ALA A 115 17.44 18.99 -18.57
CA ALA A 115 18.02 17.66 -18.56
C ALA A 115 17.09 16.67 -17.84
N ALA A 116 16.64 17.00 -16.63
CA ALA A 116 15.71 16.17 -15.87
C ALA A 116 14.40 15.87 -16.62
N ALA A 117 13.86 16.84 -17.38
CA ALA A 117 12.65 16.62 -18.17
C ALA A 117 12.88 15.61 -19.31
N ILE A 118 14.04 15.60 -19.92
CA ILE A 118 14.40 14.65 -20.99
C ILE A 118 14.64 13.26 -20.39
N ASP A 119 15.47 13.17 -19.34
CA ASP A 119 15.84 11.92 -18.68
C ASP A 119 14.60 11.21 -18.13
N LEU A 120 13.71 11.95 -17.47
CA LEU A 120 12.44 11.42 -16.93
C LEU A 120 11.46 11.01 -18.02
N ALA A 121 11.44 11.72 -19.15
CA ALA A 121 10.59 11.34 -20.28
C ALA A 121 11.06 10.03 -20.93
N GLU A 122 12.36 9.79 -20.97
CA GLU A 122 12.96 8.53 -21.44
C GLU A 122 12.68 7.41 -20.43
N GLU A 123 12.94 7.64 -19.13
CA GLU A 123 12.72 6.68 -18.04
C GLU A 123 11.28 6.15 -18.00
N LEU A 124 10.29 7.00 -18.30
CA LEU A 124 8.87 6.71 -18.20
C LEU A 124 8.19 6.40 -19.55
N ASP A 125 8.94 6.36 -20.64
CA ASP A 125 8.42 6.18 -22.01
C ASP A 125 7.31 7.18 -22.36
N ILE A 126 7.51 8.46 -22.00
CA ILE A 126 6.59 9.55 -22.36
C ILE A 126 7.19 10.51 -23.40
N GLY A 127 8.36 10.21 -23.97
CA GLY A 127 9.05 11.00 -24.97
C GLY A 127 8.16 11.49 -26.13
N PRO A 128 7.34 10.63 -26.78
CA PRO A 128 6.45 11.03 -27.86
C PRO A 128 5.41 12.10 -27.51
N TRP A 129 5.12 12.26 -26.23
CA TRP A 129 4.14 13.25 -25.70
C TRP A 129 4.80 14.47 -25.08
N LEU A 130 6.13 14.49 -24.96
CA LEU A 130 6.88 15.47 -24.18
C LEU A 130 6.56 16.92 -24.58
N ASP A 131 6.35 17.17 -25.85
CA ASP A 131 6.05 18.50 -26.41
C ASP A 131 4.57 18.68 -26.80
N ARG A 132 3.71 17.69 -26.50
CA ARG A 132 2.28 17.77 -26.76
C ARG A 132 1.55 18.50 -25.62
N ARG A 133 0.75 19.52 -25.96
CA ARG A 133 0.03 20.31 -24.97
C ARG A 133 -1.13 19.52 -24.34
N ALA A 134 -1.22 19.55 -23.03
CA ALA A 134 -2.39 19.09 -22.30
C ALA A 134 -3.54 20.09 -22.50
N LEU A 135 -4.72 19.59 -22.83
CA LEU A 135 -5.93 20.40 -23.01
C LEU A 135 -6.92 20.09 -21.90
N PRO A 136 -7.85 21.03 -21.59
CA PRO A 136 -8.91 20.77 -20.63
C PRO A 136 -9.71 19.48 -20.93
N GLU A 137 -10.40 18.98 -19.92
CA GLU A 137 -11.25 17.78 -20.01
C GLU A 137 -10.52 16.51 -20.50
N GLY A 138 -9.21 16.41 -20.21
CA GLY A 138 -8.40 15.24 -20.60
C GLY A 138 -7.95 15.25 -22.06
N GLY A 139 -8.23 16.29 -22.83
CA GLY A 139 -7.78 16.41 -24.20
C GLY A 139 -6.24 16.48 -24.34
N GLY A 140 -5.74 16.11 -25.51
CA GLY A 140 -4.30 16.19 -25.83
C GLY A 140 -3.44 15.07 -25.26
N LEU A 141 -3.59 14.71 -23.99
CA LEU A 141 -2.85 13.66 -23.27
C LEU A 141 -3.83 12.70 -22.60
N SER A 142 -3.54 11.40 -22.66
CA SER A 142 -4.31 10.40 -21.90
C SER A 142 -4.11 10.56 -20.38
N GLY A 143 -5.03 10.01 -19.58
CA GLY A 143 -4.93 10.00 -18.12
C GLY A 143 -3.62 9.43 -17.63
N GLY A 144 -3.17 8.33 -18.20
CA GLY A 144 -1.89 7.69 -17.87
C GLY A 144 -0.66 8.58 -18.16
N ILE A 145 -0.63 9.27 -19.31
CA ILE A 145 0.47 10.22 -19.62
C ILE A 145 0.45 11.41 -18.65
N ARG A 146 -0.73 11.93 -18.29
CA ARG A 146 -0.85 12.98 -17.26
C ARG A 146 -0.36 12.49 -15.90
N ARG A 147 -0.69 11.25 -15.53
CA ARG A 147 -0.26 10.63 -14.28
C ARG A 147 1.26 10.48 -14.22
N LEU A 148 1.89 9.96 -15.29
CA LEU A 148 3.34 9.84 -15.41
C LEU A 148 4.04 11.21 -15.44
N THR A 149 3.43 12.21 -16.08
CA THR A 149 3.92 13.60 -16.00
C THR A 149 3.90 14.12 -14.57
N GLY A 150 2.83 13.85 -13.80
CA GLY A 150 2.73 14.21 -12.39
C GLY A 150 3.80 13.55 -11.53
N PHE A 151 4.08 12.27 -11.77
CA PHE A 151 5.22 11.59 -11.13
C PHE A 151 6.55 12.25 -11.49
N ALA A 152 6.80 12.49 -12.78
CA ALA A 152 8.02 13.16 -13.24
C ALA A 152 8.20 14.55 -12.60
N MET A 153 7.12 15.32 -12.45
CA MET A 153 7.14 16.60 -11.74
C MET A 153 7.53 16.43 -10.26
N ALA A 154 7.01 15.41 -9.59
CA ALA A 154 7.33 15.13 -8.18
C ALA A 154 8.81 14.78 -7.98
N VAL A 155 9.41 14.05 -8.93
CA VAL A 155 10.79 13.55 -8.85
C VAL A 155 11.80 14.35 -9.69
N ALA A 156 11.39 15.49 -10.25
CA ALA A 156 12.26 16.35 -11.07
C ALA A 156 13.50 16.85 -10.35
N ALA A 157 13.45 16.97 -9.01
CA ALA A 157 14.58 17.29 -8.16
C ALA A 157 14.68 16.31 -6.99
N PRO A 158 15.87 16.02 -6.47
CA PRO A 158 16.05 15.18 -5.29
C PRO A 158 15.24 15.70 -4.10
N THR A 159 14.58 14.80 -3.39
CA THR A 159 13.73 15.13 -2.24
C THR A 159 13.87 14.03 -1.18
N PRO A 160 14.05 14.38 0.11
CA PRO A 160 14.18 13.40 1.18
C PRO A 160 12.99 12.45 1.30
N LEU A 161 11.76 12.97 1.20
CA LEU A 161 10.53 12.18 1.28
C LEU A 161 9.70 12.33 -0.01
N LEU A 162 9.42 11.22 -0.68
CA LEU A 162 8.51 11.13 -1.80
C LEU A 162 7.21 10.44 -1.34
N ILE A 163 6.07 11.10 -1.52
CA ILE A 163 4.74 10.54 -1.25
C ILE A 163 4.03 10.34 -2.58
N LEU A 164 3.57 9.12 -2.81
CA LEU A 164 2.85 8.72 -4.03
C LEU A 164 1.46 8.21 -3.63
N ASP A 165 0.41 8.95 -3.97
CA ASP A 165 -0.96 8.59 -3.65
C ASP A 165 -1.64 8.03 -4.91
N GLU A 166 -1.87 6.70 -4.93
CA GLU A 166 -2.42 5.91 -6.04
C GLU A 166 -1.72 6.20 -7.38
N PRO A 167 -0.39 6.02 -7.47
CA PRO A 167 0.39 6.49 -8.62
C PRO A 167 0.12 5.74 -9.92
N THR A 168 -0.47 4.54 -9.89
CA THR A 168 -0.72 3.68 -11.05
C THR A 168 -2.09 3.83 -11.68
N ASN A 169 -2.96 4.64 -11.11
CA ASN A 169 -4.28 4.88 -11.68
C ASN A 169 -4.17 5.39 -13.13
N ASP A 170 -5.01 4.85 -14.01
CA ASP A 170 -5.07 5.18 -15.44
C ASP A 170 -3.82 4.80 -16.28
N ILE A 171 -2.81 4.13 -15.69
CA ILE A 171 -1.58 3.74 -16.38
C ILE A 171 -1.72 2.31 -16.93
N ASP A 172 -1.31 2.10 -18.20
CA ASP A 172 -1.24 0.79 -18.81
C ASP A 172 -0.16 -0.11 -18.17
N ALA A 173 -0.29 -1.43 -18.34
CA ALA A 173 0.57 -2.40 -17.67
C ALA A 173 2.08 -2.24 -18.02
N SER A 174 2.40 -1.81 -19.24
CA SER A 174 3.78 -1.65 -19.68
C SER A 174 4.46 -0.47 -18.98
N ARG A 175 3.80 0.69 -18.94
CA ARG A 175 4.30 1.90 -18.28
C ARG A 175 4.23 1.82 -16.76
N ARG A 176 3.30 1.04 -16.23
CA ARG A 176 3.23 0.77 -14.79
C ARG A 176 4.51 0.13 -14.27
N ARG A 177 5.08 -0.82 -15.04
CA ARG A 177 6.37 -1.42 -14.70
C ARG A 177 7.49 -0.39 -14.67
N LEU A 178 7.58 0.48 -15.68
CA LEU A 178 8.58 1.56 -15.72
C LEU A 178 8.43 2.51 -14.53
N LEU A 179 7.18 2.84 -14.14
CA LEU A 179 6.91 3.64 -12.96
C LEU A 179 7.45 2.97 -11.69
N TRP A 180 7.22 1.66 -11.51
CA TRP A 180 7.70 0.95 -10.34
C TRP A 180 9.24 0.88 -10.29
N ASP A 181 9.89 0.64 -11.43
CA ASP A 181 11.35 0.69 -11.53
C ASP A 181 11.88 2.09 -11.20
N ALA A 182 11.19 3.15 -11.65
CA ALA A 182 11.52 4.52 -11.31
C ALA A 182 11.33 4.84 -9.82
N VAL A 183 10.27 4.34 -9.18
CA VAL A 183 10.03 4.47 -7.73
C VAL A 183 11.16 3.81 -6.93
N ARG A 184 11.50 2.56 -7.27
CA ARG A 184 12.59 1.84 -6.57
C ARG A 184 13.91 2.60 -6.71
N ARG A 185 14.23 3.09 -7.91
CA ARG A 185 15.43 3.90 -8.16
C ARG A 185 15.48 5.16 -7.27
N ARG A 186 14.34 5.81 -6.98
CA ARG A 186 14.34 6.96 -6.05
C ARG A 186 14.67 6.53 -4.63
N GLY A 187 14.21 5.36 -4.19
CA GLY A 187 14.66 4.73 -2.94
C GLY A 187 16.18 4.50 -2.95
N ASP A 188 16.70 3.83 -3.97
CA ASP A 188 18.13 3.52 -4.09
C ASP A 188 19.02 4.78 -4.12
N LEU A 189 18.50 5.91 -4.63
CA LEU A 189 19.14 7.21 -4.58
C LEU A 189 19.03 7.94 -3.24
N GLY A 190 18.38 7.33 -2.24
CA GLY A 190 18.32 7.81 -0.86
C GLY A 190 17.05 8.58 -0.50
N SER A 191 16.04 8.66 -1.37
CA SER A 191 14.72 9.15 -0.96
C SER A 191 13.99 8.09 -0.14
N GLY A 192 13.38 8.45 1.00
CA GLY A 192 12.34 7.60 1.57
C GLY A 192 11.05 7.77 0.79
N VAL A 193 10.35 6.68 0.52
CA VAL A 193 9.11 6.69 -0.27
C VAL A 193 7.95 6.21 0.59
N LEU A 194 6.87 6.98 0.64
CA LEU A 194 5.58 6.55 1.17
C LEU A 194 4.62 6.32 0.00
N LEU A 195 4.38 5.06 -0.31
CA LEU A 195 3.44 4.62 -1.33
C LEU A 195 2.07 4.39 -0.70
N VAL A 196 1.08 5.18 -1.09
CA VAL A 196 -0.30 5.02 -0.63
C VAL A 196 -1.11 4.36 -1.73
N THR A 197 -1.68 3.20 -1.44
CA THR A 197 -2.48 2.46 -2.42
C THR A 197 -3.48 1.51 -1.74
N HIS A 198 -4.48 1.08 -2.51
CA HIS A 198 -5.36 -0.02 -2.16
C HIS A 198 -5.00 -1.32 -2.90
N ASN A 199 -4.03 -1.26 -3.82
CA ASN A 199 -3.59 -2.42 -4.61
C ASN A 199 -2.46 -3.17 -3.90
N VAL A 200 -2.83 -4.20 -3.16
CA VAL A 200 -1.92 -5.04 -2.36
C VAL A 200 -0.87 -5.72 -3.24
N ALA A 201 -1.30 -6.32 -4.37
CA ALA A 201 -0.44 -7.10 -5.26
C ALA A 201 0.65 -6.25 -5.94
N GLU A 202 0.36 -4.97 -6.22
CA GLU A 202 1.34 -4.04 -6.76
C GLU A 202 2.33 -3.58 -5.68
N ALA A 203 1.82 -3.21 -4.50
CA ALA A 203 2.64 -2.76 -3.40
C ALA A 203 3.66 -3.82 -2.98
N GLU A 204 3.23 -5.07 -2.86
CA GLU A 204 4.07 -6.21 -2.44
C GLU A 204 5.39 -6.34 -3.22
N ARG A 205 5.39 -5.91 -4.49
CA ARG A 205 6.55 -6.09 -5.39
C ARG A 205 7.67 -5.07 -5.16
N ILE A 206 7.37 -3.92 -4.56
CA ILE A 206 8.30 -2.80 -4.53
C ILE A 206 8.57 -2.25 -3.14
N VAL A 207 7.75 -2.60 -2.15
CA VAL A 207 7.88 -2.07 -0.81
C VAL A 207 8.82 -2.93 0.06
N ASP A 208 9.56 -2.27 0.94
CA ASP A 208 10.37 -2.93 1.96
C ASP A 208 9.51 -3.24 3.20
N GLU A 209 8.60 -2.32 3.54
CA GLU A 209 7.68 -2.43 4.67
C GLU A 209 6.27 -2.02 4.25
N LEU A 210 5.29 -2.58 4.93
CA LEU A 210 3.86 -2.30 4.76
C LEU A 210 3.25 -1.87 6.07
N VAL A 211 2.34 -0.92 5.99
CA VAL A 211 1.47 -0.47 7.08
C VAL A 211 0.04 -0.62 6.58
N ILE A 212 -0.76 -1.43 7.27
CA ILE A 212 -2.15 -1.68 6.91
C ILE A 212 -3.06 -0.84 7.80
N LEU A 213 -3.85 0.01 7.16
CA LEU A 213 -4.80 0.91 7.80
C LEU A 213 -6.24 0.43 7.56
N ASP A 214 -7.00 0.26 8.64
CA ASP A 214 -8.43 -0.01 8.58
C ASP A 214 -9.18 0.90 9.57
N ARG A 215 -10.26 1.54 9.11
CA ARG A 215 -11.13 2.41 9.93
C ARG A 215 -10.37 3.42 10.80
N GLY A 216 -9.32 4.02 10.23
CA GLY A 216 -8.51 5.01 10.91
C GLY A 216 -7.46 4.44 11.87
N ARG A 217 -7.31 3.12 11.99
CA ARG A 217 -6.34 2.47 12.87
C ARG A 217 -5.31 1.67 12.09
N LEU A 218 -4.10 1.61 12.62
CA LEU A 218 -3.08 0.70 12.14
C LEU A 218 -3.39 -0.70 12.69
N ILE A 219 -3.67 -1.66 11.79
CA ILE A 219 -4.03 -3.04 12.18
C ILE A 219 -2.87 -4.03 12.00
N ALA A 220 -1.91 -3.72 11.13
CA ALA A 220 -0.71 -4.53 10.96
C ALA A 220 0.41 -3.69 10.33
N ASP A 221 1.66 -4.04 10.65
CA ASP A 221 2.87 -3.49 10.04
C ASP A 221 3.97 -4.55 9.95
N GLY A 222 4.81 -4.45 8.94
CA GLY A 222 5.96 -5.35 8.73
C GLY A 222 6.33 -5.52 7.27
N SER A 223 7.38 -6.31 7.01
CA SER A 223 7.72 -6.67 5.64
C SER A 223 6.63 -7.52 4.98
N PRO A 224 6.51 -7.50 3.64
CA PRO A 224 5.53 -8.33 2.92
C PRO A 224 5.61 -9.82 3.31
N ALA A 225 6.82 -10.35 3.47
CA ALA A 225 7.04 -11.73 3.89
C ALA A 225 6.46 -12.00 5.30
N ARG A 226 6.71 -11.10 6.25
CA ARG A 226 6.20 -11.21 7.63
C ARG A 226 4.67 -11.14 7.69
N LEU A 227 4.06 -10.28 6.85
CA LEU A 227 2.61 -10.11 6.84
C LEU A 227 1.86 -11.25 6.15
N ARG A 228 2.47 -11.93 5.18
CA ARG A 228 1.90 -13.14 4.55
C ARG A 228 1.67 -14.27 5.53
N GLY A 229 2.52 -14.43 6.54
CA GLY A 229 2.41 -15.47 7.56
C GLY A 229 3.76 -15.84 8.14
N THR A 230 3.74 -16.69 9.17
CA THR A 230 4.94 -17.12 9.89
C THR A 230 5.86 -18.04 9.08
N GLN A 231 5.40 -18.56 7.92
CA GLN A 231 6.20 -19.37 7.01
C GLN A 231 5.95 -18.97 5.56
N ASP A 232 7.02 -18.74 4.80
CA ASP A 232 6.98 -18.46 3.34
C ASP A 232 6.39 -19.61 2.51
N SER A 233 6.03 -20.71 3.15
CA SER A 233 5.53 -21.94 2.55
C SER A 233 4.02 -22.13 2.71
N ASP A 234 3.29 -21.25 3.38
CA ASP A 234 1.85 -21.41 3.54
C ASP A 234 1.14 -21.35 2.19
N LEU A 235 0.11 -22.18 2.03
CA LEU A 235 -0.63 -22.34 0.81
C LEU A 235 -2.06 -21.85 0.98
N ARG A 236 -2.59 -21.25 -0.07
CA ARG A 236 -4.00 -20.87 -0.20
C ARG A 236 -4.75 -21.95 -0.97
N LEU A 237 -5.72 -22.58 -0.33
CA LEU A 237 -6.75 -23.38 -0.97
C LEU A 237 -7.98 -22.50 -1.19
N GLU A 238 -8.26 -22.19 -2.44
CA GLU A 238 -9.47 -21.45 -2.84
C GLU A 238 -10.54 -22.45 -3.27
N LEU A 239 -11.75 -22.31 -2.71
CA LEU A 239 -12.91 -23.11 -3.03
C LEU A 239 -13.99 -22.22 -3.66
N GLN A 240 -14.60 -22.69 -4.74
CA GLN A 240 -15.77 -22.04 -5.35
C GLN A 240 -17.03 -22.83 -4.97
N LEU A 241 -17.91 -22.19 -4.20
CA LEU A 241 -19.19 -22.81 -3.80
C LEU A 241 -20.24 -22.75 -4.90
N PRO A 242 -21.14 -23.74 -5.01
CA PRO A 242 -22.34 -23.63 -5.81
C PRO A 242 -23.27 -22.52 -5.27
N PRO A 243 -24.26 -22.05 -6.06
CA PRO A 243 -25.30 -21.18 -5.54
C PRO A 243 -25.95 -21.83 -4.32
N ASP A 244 -26.09 -21.07 -3.22
CA ASP A 244 -26.63 -21.53 -1.94
C ASP A 244 -25.85 -22.68 -1.27
N GLY A 245 -24.60 -22.94 -1.69
CA GLY A 245 -23.73 -23.95 -1.10
C GLY A 245 -23.30 -23.61 0.32
N ALA A 246 -23.42 -24.59 1.22
CA ALA A 246 -22.85 -24.49 2.57
C ALA A 246 -21.31 -24.62 2.50
N ASP A 247 -20.64 -24.06 3.49
CA ASP A 247 -19.19 -24.18 3.61
C ASP A 247 -18.80 -25.61 4.02
N PRO A 248 -18.11 -26.38 3.17
CA PRO A 248 -17.72 -27.74 3.50
C PRO A 248 -16.62 -27.79 4.57
N SER A 249 -15.92 -26.71 4.85
CA SER A 249 -14.88 -26.66 5.89
C SER A 249 -15.45 -26.65 7.31
N GLU A 250 -16.75 -26.35 7.46
CA GLU A 250 -17.44 -26.36 8.75
C GLU A 250 -17.99 -27.76 9.14
N THR A 251 -18.23 -28.62 8.15
CA THR A 251 -18.99 -29.88 8.34
C THR A 251 -18.20 -31.16 8.03
N GLY A 252 -16.92 -31.05 7.56
CA GLY A 252 -16.12 -32.16 7.07
C GLY A 252 -14.99 -32.62 8.00
N PRO A 253 -14.26 -33.68 7.61
CA PRO A 253 -13.05 -34.08 8.33
C PRO A 253 -12.07 -32.91 8.41
N HIS A 254 -11.53 -32.67 9.60
CA HIS A 254 -10.73 -31.48 9.93
C HIS A 254 -9.46 -31.43 9.09
N LEU A 255 -9.48 -30.60 8.04
CA LEU A 255 -8.25 -30.07 7.44
C LEU A 255 -7.67 -29.06 8.43
N PRO A 256 -6.38 -29.16 8.81
CA PRO A 256 -5.76 -28.15 9.64
C PRO A 256 -5.66 -26.84 8.85
N VAL A 257 -6.55 -25.90 9.19
CA VAL A 257 -6.66 -24.58 8.53
C VAL A 257 -6.07 -23.54 9.48
N LEU A 258 -5.04 -22.83 9.01
CA LEU A 258 -4.41 -21.73 9.75
C LEU A 258 -5.26 -20.46 9.74
N ARG A 259 -5.97 -20.25 8.62
CA ARG A 259 -6.81 -19.07 8.42
C ARG A 259 -7.94 -19.38 7.45
N ARG A 260 -9.12 -18.79 7.68
CA ARG A 260 -10.30 -18.92 6.82
C ARG A 260 -10.90 -17.56 6.54
N VAL A 261 -11.22 -17.29 5.27
CA VAL A 261 -11.94 -16.09 4.84
C VAL A 261 -13.02 -16.50 3.86
N ARG A 262 -14.27 -16.04 4.04
CA ARG A 262 -15.36 -16.21 3.09
C ARG A 262 -15.69 -14.89 2.40
N THR A 263 -15.79 -14.91 1.09
CA THR A 263 -16.17 -13.76 0.27
C THR A 263 -17.21 -14.19 -0.74
N GLY A 264 -18.47 -14.03 -0.40
CA GLY A 264 -19.59 -14.52 -1.22
C GLY A 264 -19.54 -16.04 -1.41
N ARG A 265 -19.37 -16.48 -2.67
CA ARG A 265 -19.28 -17.90 -3.03
C ARG A 265 -17.85 -18.46 -3.00
N ARG A 266 -16.86 -17.68 -2.60
CA ARG A 266 -15.46 -18.09 -2.49
C ARG A 266 -15.08 -18.27 -1.04
N ILE A 267 -14.35 -19.35 -0.76
CA ILE A 267 -13.73 -19.61 0.53
C ILE A 267 -12.23 -19.70 0.30
N LEU A 268 -11.48 -18.94 1.06
CA LEU A 268 -10.02 -18.95 1.08
C LEU A 268 -9.57 -19.60 2.38
N LEU A 269 -8.91 -20.75 2.28
CA LEU A 269 -8.33 -21.47 3.40
C LEU A 269 -6.81 -21.37 3.31
N THR A 270 -6.15 -20.89 4.35
CA THR A 270 -4.69 -20.95 4.45
C THR A 270 -4.32 -22.23 5.17
N VAL A 271 -3.46 -23.04 4.56
CA VAL A 271 -2.98 -24.33 5.08
C VAL A 271 -1.45 -24.34 5.09
N ALA A 272 -0.85 -25.05 6.03
CA ALA A 272 0.59 -25.22 6.04
C ALA A 272 1.05 -26.07 4.84
N ALA A 273 2.24 -25.80 4.31
CA ALA A 273 2.77 -26.53 3.16
C ALA A 273 2.84 -28.05 3.37
N GLN A 274 3.12 -28.50 4.59
CA GLN A 274 3.13 -29.92 4.94
C GLN A 274 1.77 -30.61 4.76
N ASP A 275 0.67 -29.84 4.81
CA ASP A 275 -0.72 -30.33 4.69
C ASP A 275 -1.24 -30.22 3.24
N ALA A 276 -0.41 -29.81 2.28
CA ALA A 276 -0.79 -29.59 0.87
C ALA A 276 -1.48 -30.83 0.25
N ALA A 277 -0.92 -32.01 0.44
CA ALA A 277 -1.47 -33.26 -0.11
C ALA A 277 -2.83 -33.58 0.51
N ALA A 278 -2.99 -33.38 1.82
CA ALA A 278 -4.25 -33.56 2.52
C ALA A 278 -5.30 -32.56 2.04
N ALA A 279 -4.91 -31.30 1.85
CA ALA A 279 -5.77 -30.23 1.35
C ALA A 279 -6.31 -30.51 -0.06
N VAL A 280 -5.43 -30.94 -0.99
CA VAL A 280 -5.84 -31.32 -2.34
C VAL A 280 -6.76 -32.52 -2.32
N SER A 281 -6.43 -33.57 -1.54
CA SER A 281 -7.27 -34.78 -1.44
C SER A 281 -8.65 -34.45 -0.88
N TRP A 282 -8.72 -33.62 0.15
CA TRP A 282 -9.94 -33.15 0.76
C TRP A 282 -10.79 -32.34 -0.23
N ALA A 283 -10.18 -31.33 -0.90
CA ALA A 283 -10.88 -30.50 -1.87
C ALA A 283 -11.40 -31.31 -3.08
N THR A 284 -10.63 -32.32 -3.52
CA THR A 284 -11.07 -33.25 -4.59
C THR A 284 -12.31 -34.04 -4.17
N ALA A 285 -12.35 -34.51 -2.92
CA ALA A 285 -13.54 -35.20 -2.39
C ALA A 285 -14.75 -34.27 -2.32
N GLN A 286 -14.57 -33.02 -1.85
CA GLN A 286 -15.66 -32.03 -1.84
C GLN A 286 -16.18 -31.71 -3.24
N HIS A 287 -15.30 -31.67 -4.25
CA HIS A 287 -15.70 -31.46 -5.64
C HIS A 287 -16.42 -32.70 -6.21
N ALA A 288 -15.97 -33.90 -5.88
CA ALA A 288 -16.63 -35.13 -6.29
C ALA A 288 -18.06 -35.31 -5.69
N ASP A 289 -18.29 -34.73 -4.51
CA ASP A 289 -19.57 -34.72 -3.81
C ASP A 289 -20.46 -33.50 -4.21
N ASP A 290 -20.09 -32.74 -5.24
CA ASP A 290 -20.78 -31.53 -5.73
C ASP A 290 -20.92 -30.42 -4.65
N ARG A 291 -20.12 -30.45 -3.61
CA ARG A 291 -20.14 -29.42 -2.55
C ARG A 291 -19.35 -28.17 -2.95
N VAL A 292 -18.41 -28.30 -3.87
CA VAL A 292 -17.69 -27.20 -4.49
C VAL A 292 -17.68 -27.33 -5.99
N GLU A 293 -17.87 -26.23 -6.72
CA GLU A 293 -17.82 -26.19 -8.18
C GLU A 293 -16.41 -26.36 -8.73
N GLY A 294 -15.40 -25.96 -7.94
CA GLY A 294 -13.99 -26.07 -8.29
C GLY A 294 -13.11 -25.58 -7.15
N PHE A 295 -11.83 -25.91 -7.25
CA PHE A 295 -10.83 -25.45 -6.29
C PHE A 295 -9.47 -25.18 -6.96
N SER A 296 -8.63 -24.39 -6.30
CA SER A 296 -7.23 -24.20 -6.67
C SER A 296 -6.35 -24.14 -5.42
N LEU A 297 -5.12 -24.66 -5.52
CA LEU A 297 -4.11 -24.56 -4.49
C LEU A 297 -2.93 -23.72 -5.05
N ALA A 298 -2.55 -22.67 -4.36
CA ALA A 298 -1.49 -21.76 -4.75
C ALA A 298 -0.72 -21.27 -3.50
N PRO A 299 0.48 -20.71 -3.62
CA PRO A 299 1.11 -20.02 -2.50
C PRO A 299 0.18 -18.93 -1.93
N ALA A 300 0.15 -18.79 -0.60
CA ALA A 300 -0.59 -17.72 0.06
C ALA A 300 -0.02 -16.35 -0.35
N THR A 301 -0.90 -15.39 -0.58
CA THR A 301 -0.54 -14.05 -1.01
C THR A 301 -0.72 -13.04 0.11
N LEU A 302 -0.09 -11.86 -0.03
CA LEU A 302 -0.32 -10.75 0.88
C LEU A 302 -1.78 -10.27 0.84
N GLU A 303 -2.45 -10.40 -0.31
CA GLU A 303 -3.86 -10.07 -0.46
C GLU A 303 -4.75 -10.96 0.43
N ASP A 304 -4.43 -12.25 0.54
CA ASP A 304 -5.12 -13.18 1.45
C ASP A 304 -4.93 -12.77 2.91
N ALA A 305 -3.72 -12.35 3.28
CA ALA A 305 -3.44 -11.82 4.62
C ALA A 305 -4.19 -10.51 4.89
N TYR A 306 -4.22 -9.60 3.92
CA TYR A 306 -4.96 -8.35 4.00
C TYR A 306 -6.46 -8.57 4.18
N LEU A 307 -7.06 -9.44 3.35
CA LEU A 307 -8.48 -9.79 3.46
C LEU A 307 -8.83 -10.39 4.82
N ALA A 308 -7.96 -11.24 5.34
CA ALA A 308 -8.18 -11.83 6.66
C ALA A 308 -8.04 -10.83 7.83
N LEU A 309 -7.16 -9.83 7.69
CA LEU A 309 -7.00 -8.77 8.70
C LEU A 309 -8.16 -7.76 8.68
N THR A 310 -8.77 -7.56 7.51
CA THR A 310 -9.86 -6.58 7.30
C THR A 310 -11.25 -7.21 7.32
N ALA A 311 -11.36 -8.54 7.23
CA ALA A 311 -12.64 -9.24 7.37
C ALA A 311 -13.20 -8.98 8.79
N GLN A 312 -14.46 -8.59 8.88
CA GLN A 312 -15.15 -8.54 10.17
C GLN A 312 -15.29 -9.99 10.66
N PRO A 313 -15.01 -10.29 11.94
CA PRO A 313 -15.43 -11.57 12.51
C PRO A 313 -16.94 -11.68 12.35
N GLU A 314 -17.43 -12.74 11.69
CA GLU A 314 -18.85 -13.09 11.75
C GLU A 314 -19.19 -13.33 13.24
N PRO A 315 -20.40 -12.94 13.73
CA PRO A 315 -20.78 -13.20 15.10
C PRO A 315 -20.88 -14.72 15.31
N GLY A 316 -19.80 -15.32 15.81
CA GLY A 316 -19.63 -16.76 16.00
C GLY A 316 -18.18 -17.24 16.04
N ASP A 317 -17.24 -16.51 15.47
CA ASP A 317 -15.81 -16.87 15.46
C ASP A 317 -15.10 -16.36 16.74
N GLU A 318 -15.39 -16.94 17.89
CA GLU A 318 -14.48 -16.87 19.05
C GLU A 318 -13.28 -17.78 18.78
N ILE A 319 -12.21 -17.19 18.26
CA ILE A 319 -10.91 -17.83 18.18
C ILE A 319 -10.43 -18.09 19.62
N HIS A 320 -10.44 -19.35 20.05
CA HIS A 320 -9.74 -19.80 21.26
C HIS A 320 -8.25 -19.45 21.11
N ARG A 321 -7.85 -18.31 21.67
CA ARG A 321 -6.45 -18.02 21.95
C ARG A 321 -6.07 -18.80 23.19
N ASP A 322 -5.51 -19.99 23.01
CA ASP A 322 -4.79 -20.71 24.06
C ASP A 322 -3.63 -19.85 24.54
N THR A 323 -3.84 -19.16 25.63
CA THR A 323 -2.78 -18.55 26.43
C THR A 323 -2.09 -19.68 27.20
N PRO A 324 -0.76 -19.91 27.06
CA PRO A 324 -0.09 -20.89 27.90
C PRO A 324 -0.11 -20.39 29.35
N SER A 325 -0.84 -21.09 30.19
CA SER A 325 -0.86 -20.88 31.65
C SER A 325 0.52 -21.23 32.22
N THR A 326 1.27 -20.23 32.63
CA THR A 326 2.45 -20.39 33.47
C THR A 326 2.00 -20.81 34.87
N HIS A 327 2.05 -22.09 35.17
CA HIS A 327 2.04 -22.58 36.53
C HIS A 327 3.30 -22.08 37.25
N ARG A 328 3.13 -21.17 38.20
CA ARG A 328 4.10 -20.93 39.26
C ARG A 328 3.81 -21.94 40.37
N GLU A 329 4.66 -22.93 40.49
CA GLU A 329 4.76 -23.72 41.72
C GLU A 329 5.35 -22.82 42.81
N THR A 330 4.56 -22.58 43.84
CA THR A 330 5.02 -22.10 45.13
C THR A 330 5.47 -23.31 45.92
N THR A 331 6.77 -23.46 46.17
CA THR A 331 7.30 -24.41 47.15
C THR A 331 7.55 -23.64 48.43
N ASP A 332 6.72 -23.95 49.47
CA ASP A 332 7.03 -23.66 50.85
C ASP A 332 8.13 -24.65 51.37
N ALA A 333 9.19 -24.09 51.96
CA ALA A 333 9.92 -24.61 53.11
C ALA A 333 10.89 -23.53 53.61
#